data_23089afc8a7c0af956dd397637d4abf3
#
_entry.id   23089afc8a7c0af956dd397637d4abf3
#
_cell.length_a   1.000
_cell.length_b   1.000
_cell.length_c   1.000
_cell.angle_alpha   90.00
_cell.angle_beta   90.00
_cell.angle_gamma   90.00
#
_symmetry.space_group_name_H-M   'P 1'
#
loop_
_entity.id
_entity.type
_entity.pdbx_description
1 polymer ?
#
loop_
_entity_poly.entity_id
_entity_poly.type
_entity_poly.pdbx_seq_one_letter_code
_entity_poly.pdbx_strand_id
1 'polypeptide(L)'
;RLVVFLQGCNFRCLYCANPDTIDAKGESKETAPEEILKMAVSQKPFFGKKGGITFSGGEPTFQARALVPLFRMLKEAGIHICVDTNGGIWNEDVKELLSLADLVLLDVKEFNDERHKALTARSNAQTLKTAAWLEENQKPFWLRYVLVQKYSYFKEDIEALGEHFKNYRMIERVEILPYHTLGVHKYEAMKLDYQLKDVKLNTQVQLDEAKELFEKYFKTVYVN
;
A
#
# COMPACT_ATOMS: atom_id res chain seq x y z
N ARG A 1 1.50 -0.08 16.31
CA ARG A 1 0.57 -0.94 15.58
C ARG A 1 1.13 -2.36 15.46
N LEU A 2 0.28 -3.37 15.48
CA LEU A 2 0.64 -4.71 15.02
C LEU A 2 0.60 -4.71 13.49
N VAL A 3 1.62 -5.26 12.84
CA VAL A 3 1.65 -5.41 11.37
C VAL A 3 1.67 -6.89 11.04
N VAL A 4 0.75 -7.32 10.17
CA VAL A 4 0.65 -8.67 9.65
C VAL A 4 1.05 -8.63 8.18
N PHE A 5 2.14 -9.34 7.84
CA PHE A 5 2.60 -9.49 6.46
C PHE A 5 1.97 -10.75 5.84
N LEU A 6 1.26 -10.58 4.75
CA LEU A 6 0.55 -11.65 4.04
C LEU A 6 1.34 -12.11 2.82
N GLN A 7 1.15 -13.37 2.48
CA GLN A 7 1.78 -14.01 1.33
C GLN A 7 0.89 -13.91 0.10
N GLY A 8 1.50 -13.70 -1.07
CA GLY A 8 0.85 -13.54 -2.36
C GLY A 8 0.69 -12.07 -2.78
N CYS A 9 1.10 -11.73 -3.99
CA CYS A 9 0.93 -10.40 -4.58
C CYS A 9 0.63 -10.53 -6.08
N ASN A 10 -0.27 -9.67 -6.58
CA ASN A 10 -0.61 -9.58 -8.00
C ASN A 10 0.35 -8.66 -8.79
N PHE A 11 1.15 -7.81 -8.13
CA PHE A 11 2.14 -6.93 -8.76
C PHE A 11 3.55 -7.53 -8.72
N ARG A 12 4.44 -6.99 -9.56
CA ARG A 12 5.88 -7.33 -9.64
C ARG A 12 6.69 -6.05 -9.64
N CYS A 13 6.50 -5.23 -8.57
CA CYS A 13 7.18 -3.94 -8.46
C CYS A 13 8.70 -4.12 -8.47
N LEU A 14 9.40 -3.39 -9.33
CA LEU A 14 10.86 -3.48 -9.47
C LEU A 14 11.61 -3.13 -8.18
N TYR A 15 11.01 -2.27 -7.33
CA TYR A 15 11.57 -1.83 -6.05
C TYR A 15 11.00 -2.58 -4.84
N CYS A 16 10.37 -3.74 -5.03
CA CYS A 16 9.69 -4.42 -3.93
C CYS A 16 10.65 -4.69 -2.76
N ALA A 17 10.30 -4.21 -1.57
CA ALA A 17 11.09 -4.47 -0.35
C ALA A 17 10.82 -5.86 0.24
N ASN A 18 9.76 -6.54 -0.22
CA ASN A 18 9.35 -7.85 0.26
C ASN A 18 9.15 -8.85 -0.89
N PRO A 19 10.19 -9.14 -1.71
CA PRO A 19 10.08 -10.07 -2.83
C PRO A 19 9.71 -11.49 -2.35
N ASP A 20 10.06 -11.83 -1.13
CA ASP A 20 9.74 -13.07 -0.44
C ASP A 20 8.22 -13.28 -0.23
N THR A 21 7.43 -12.20 -0.23
CA THR A 21 5.97 -12.28 -0.09
C THR A 21 5.20 -12.31 -1.42
N ILE A 22 5.90 -12.26 -2.55
CA ILE A 22 5.24 -12.19 -3.87
C ILE A 22 4.61 -13.52 -4.29
N ASP A 23 5.32 -14.64 -4.08
CA ASP A 23 4.80 -15.96 -4.44
C ASP A 23 3.83 -16.45 -3.35
N ALA A 24 2.58 -16.72 -3.75
CA ALA A 24 1.56 -17.23 -2.85
C ALA A 24 1.89 -18.62 -2.25
N LYS A 25 2.81 -19.37 -2.88
CA LYS A 25 3.31 -20.66 -2.41
C LYS A 25 4.68 -20.56 -1.74
N GLY A 26 5.18 -19.33 -1.55
CA GLY A 26 6.44 -19.09 -0.86
C GLY A 26 6.43 -19.55 0.60
N GLU A 27 7.60 -19.59 1.20
CA GLU A 27 7.75 -19.98 2.60
C GLU A 27 6.99 -19.00 3.51
N SER A 28 6.01 -19.53 4.24
CA SER A 28 5.15 -18.74 5.11
C SER A 28 4.59 -19.60 6.25
N LYS A 29 4.13 -18.94 7.31
CA LYS A 29 3.44 -19.59 8.41
C LYS A 29 1.93 -19.46 8.21
N GLU A 30 1.23 -20.59 8.10
CA GLU A 30 -0.22 -20.59 8.24
C GLU A 30 -0.59 -20.24 9.68
N THR A 31 -1.47 -19.25 9.83
CA THR A 31 -1.88 -18.75 11.15
C THR A 31 -3.40 -18.64 11.20
N ALA A 32 -4.01 -19.26 12.19
CA ALA A 32 -5.44 -19.21 12.39
C ALA A 32 -5.91 -17.77 12.70
N PRO A 33 -7.08 -17.33 12.23
CA PRO A 33 -7.64 -16.01 12.53
C PRO A 33 -7.69 -15.71 14.04
N GLU A 34 -8.00 -16.70 14.87
CA GLU A 34 -8.07 -16.60 16.33
C GLU A 34 -6.71 -16.29 16.96
N GLU A 35 -5.61 -16.80 16.38
CA GLU A 35 -4.26 -16.48 16.86
C GLU A 35 -3.92 -15.02 16.58
N ILE A 36 -4.26 -14.51 15.38
CA ILE A 36 -4.05 -13.11 15.01
C ILE A 36 -4.89 -12.20 15.91
N LEU A 37 -6.16 -12.56 16.14
CA LEU A 37 -7.04 -11.82 17.06
C LEU A 37 -6.43 -11.78 18.46
N LYS A 38 -5.99 -12.91 18.99
CA LYS A 38 -5.35 -13.00 20.32
C LYS A 38 -4.12 -12.10 20.42
N MET A 39 -3.25 -12.11 19.40
CA MET A 39 -2.10 -11.21 19.33
C MET A 39 -2.54 -9.74 19.34
N ALA A 40 -3.52 -9.37 18.52
CA ALA A 40 -4.01 -8.00 18.43
C ALA A 40 -4.64 -7.52 19.75
N VAL A 41 -5.45 -8.35 20.40
CA VAL A 41 -6.05 -8.06 21.71
C VAL A 41 -4.98 -7.89 22.79
N SER A 42 -3.95 -8.74 22.82
CA SER A 42 -2.86 -8.63 23.80
C SER A 42 -2.04 -7.34 23.66
N GLN A 43 -1.97 -6.80 22.44
CA GLN A 43 -1.26 -5.55 22.17
C GLN A 43 -2.13 -4.31 22.25
N LYS A 44 -3.45 -4.46 22.43
CA LYS A 44 -4.40 -3.34 22.50
C LYS A 44 -4.00 -2.24 23.49
N PRO A 45 -3.47 -2.53 24.69
CA PRO A 45 -3.00 -1.49 25.62
C PRO A 45 -1.92 -0.57 25.06
N PHE A 46 -1.12 -1.06 24.09
CA PHE A 46 -0.02 -0.32 23.46
C PHE A 46 -0.46 0.46 22.20
N PHE A 47 -1.68 0.28 21.72
CA PHE A 47 -2.15 0.95 20.51
C PHE A 47 -2.42 2.45 20.70
N GLY A 48 -2.69 2.89 21.94
CA GLY A 48 -3.08 4.28 22.21
C GLY A 48 -4.35 4.66 21.39
N LYS A 49 -4.46 5.95 21.07
CA LYS A 49 -5.64 6.49 20.35
C LYS A 49 -5.62 6.23 18.84
N LYS A 50 -4.44 6.03 18.23
CA LYS A 50 -4.24 5.93 16.76
C LYS A 50 -3.66 4.58 16.31
N GLY A 51 -3.42 3.67 17.23
CA GLY A 51 -2.88 2.35 16.93
C GLY A 51 -3.95 1.36 16.48
N GLY A 52 -3.54 0.10 16.32
CA GLY A 52 -4.40 -0.98 15.86
C GLY A 52 -3.61 -2.04 15.11
N ILE A 53 -4.24 -2.74 14.20
CA ILE A 53 -3.62 -3.74 13.33
C ILE A 53 -3.52 -3.19 11.89
N THR A 54 -2.44 -3.53 11.19
CA THR A 54 -2.26 -3.25 9.76
C THR A 54 -1.98 -4.55 9.03
N PHE A 55 -2.71 -4.81 7.98
CA PHE A 55 -2.47 -5.90 7.05
C PHE A 55 -1.71 -5.36 5.84
N SER A 56 -0.56 -5.95 5.54
CA SER A 56 0.39 -5.55 4.51
C SER A 56 1.12 -6.79 3.96
N GLY A 57 2.35 -6.65 3.45
CA GLY A 57 3.22 -7.75 3.02
C GLY A 57 3.28 -7.90 1.52
N GLY A 58 2.67 -8.94 0.96
CA GLY A 58 2.35 -9.04 -0.46
C GLY A 58 1.19 -8.09 -0.79
N GLU A 59 0.04 -8.66 -1.12
CA GLU A 59 -1.20 -7.90 -1.33
C GLU A 59 -2.32 -8.48 -0.45
N PRO A 60 -2.78 -7.79 0.60
CA PRO A 60 -3.79 -8.33 1.51
C PRO A 60 -5.10 -8.72 0.81
N THR A 61 -5.51 -7.98 -0.22
CA THR A 61 -6.74 -8.27 -0.96
C THR A 61 -6.66 -9.57 -1.76
N PHE A 62 -5.46 -10.13 -1.94
CA PHE A 62 -5.25 -11.46 -2.51
C PHE A 62 -5.89 -12.56 -1.64
N GLN A 63 -5.96 -12.35 -0.33
CA GLN A 63 -6.55 -13.25 0.66
C GLN A 63 -7.88 -12.71 1.23
N ALA A 64 -8.57 -11.79 0.55
CA ALA A 64 -9.73 -11.08 1.07
C ALA A 64 -10.78 -12.02 1.69
N ARG A 65 -11.14 -13.10 0.98
CA ARG A 65 -12.12 -14.09 1.45
C ARG A 65 -11.78 -14.69 2.82
N ALA A 66 -10.51 -14.99 3.04
CA ALA A 66 -10.04 -15.54 4.31
C ALA A 66 -9.95 -14.49 5.42
N LEU A 67 -9.70 -13.22 5.05
CA LEU A 67 -9.54 -12.12 6.00
C LEU A 67 -10.87 -11.53 6.48
N VAL A 68 -11.94 -11.60 5.71
CA VAL A 68 -13.25 -11.03 6.07
C VAL A 68 -13.75 -11.50 7.44
N PRO A 69 -13.75 -12.81 7.77
CA PRO A 69 -14.14 -13.27 9.11
C PRO A 69 -13.27 -12.69 10.23
N LEU A 70 -11.95 -12.64 10.02
CA LEU A 70 -11.01 -12.05 10.98
C LEU A 70 -11.29 -10.55 11.19
N PHE A 71 -11.58 -9.81 10.13
CA PHE A 71 -11.89 -8.37 10.23
C PHE A 71 -13.15 -8.14 11.06
N ARG A 72 -14.18 -8.96 10.90
CA ARG A 72 -15.38 -8.89 11.74
C ARG A 72 -15.03 -9.11 13.23
N MET A 73 -14.25 -10.15 13.54
CA MET A 73 -13.80 -10.42 14.91
C MET A 73 -12.97 -9.26 15.50
N LEU A 74 -12.09 -8.65 14.69
CA LEU A 74 -11.29 -7.49 15.11
C LEU A 74 -12.16 -6.25 15.37
N LYS A 75 -13.19 -6.02 14.54
CA LYS A 75 -14.17 -4.93 14.76
C LYS A 75 -14.96 -5.14 16.05
N GLU A 76 -15.45 -6.35 16.31
CA GLU A 76 -16.14 -6.70 17.56
C GLU A 76 -15.24 -6.48 18.79
N ALA A 77 -13.93 -6.76 18.66
CA ALA A 77 -12.94 -6.48 19.71
C ALA A 77 -12.57 -4.98 19.82
N GLY A 78 -13.15 -4.10 19.01
CA GLY A 78 -12.88 -2.67 19.00
C GLY A 78 -11.43 -2.35 18.62
N ILE A 79 -10.85 -3.09 17.67
CA ILE A 79 -9.50 -2.89 17.15
C ILE A 79 -9.57 -2.18 15.81
N HIS A 80 -8.87 -1.07 15.68
CA HIS A 80 -8.77 -0.31 14.43
C HIS A 80 -7.98 -1.09 13.38
N ILE A 81 -8.57 -1.27 12.19
CA ILE A 81 -8.04 -2.06 11.09
C ILE A 81 -7.54 -1.14 9.98
N CYS A 82 -6.30 -1.33 9.56
CA CYS A 82 -5.70 -0.67 8.41
C CYS A 82 -5.32 -1.71 7.36
N VAL A 83 -5.61 -1.43 6.08
CA VAL A 83 -5.22 -2.25 4.93
C VAL A 83 -4.25 -1.48 4.07
N ASP A 84 -3.06 -2.04 3.86
CA ASP A 84 -2.01 -1.51 2.97
C ASP A 84 -2.07 -2.30 1.66
N THR A 85 -2.58 -1.67 0.60
CA THR A 85 -2.95 -2.35 -0.65
C THR A 85 -2.54 -1.58 -1.89
N ASN A 86 -2.23 -2.31 -2.96
CA ASN A 86 -2.05 -1.74 -4.29
C ASN A 86 -3.39 -1.51 -5.04
N GLY A 87 -4.51 -1.95 -4.47
CA GLY A 87 -5.85 -1.76 -5.02
C GLY A 87 -6.11 -2.46 -6.37
N GLY A 88 -5.20 -3.32 -6.81
CA GLY A 88 -5.23 -3.94 -8.14
C GLY A 88 -6.05 -5.23 -8.24
N ILE A 89 -6.73 -5.66 -7.17
CA ILE A 89 -7.64 -6.81 -7.14
C ILE A 89 -9.04 -6.32 -6.77
N TRP A 90 -10.06 -6.85 -7.47
CA TRP A 90 -11.43 -6.42 -7.26
C TRP A 90 -12.43 -7.56 -7.42
N ASN A 91 -13.19 -7.84 -6.37
CA ASN A 91 -14.31 -8.77 -6.31
C ASN A 91 -15.18 -8.44 -5.09
N GLU A 92 -16.24 -9.19 -4.84
CA GLU A 92 -17.16 -8.94 -3.71
C GLU A 92 -16.48 -9.13 -2.35
N ASP A 93 -15.57 -10.12 -2.21
CA ASP A 93 -14.81 -10.32 -0.97
C ASP A 93 -13.90 -9.13 -0.66
N VAL A 94 -13.28 -8.51 -1.70
CA VAL A 94 -12.45 -7.31 -1.56
C VAL A 94 -13.29 -6.10 -1.14
N LYS A 95 -14.47 -5.92 -1.75
CA LYS A 95 -15.39 -4.84 -1.34
C LYS A 95 -15.79 -4.98 0.11
N GLU A 96 -16.13 -6.19 0.54
CA GLU A 96 -16.49 -6.46 1.92
C GLU A 96 -15.30 -6.19 2.87
N LEU A 97 -14.11 -6.68 2.53
CA LEU A 97 -12.89 -6.45 3.29
C LEU A 97 -12.61 -4.96 3.49
N LEU A 98 -12.62 -4.17 2.41
CA LEU A 98 -12.40 -2.74 2.46
C LEU A 98 -13.52 -1.99 3.18
N SER A 99 -14.76 -2.50 3.14
CA SER A 99 -15.87 -1.94 3.92
C SER A 99 -15.65 -2.06 5.42
N LEU A 100 -15.02 -3.12 5.89
CA LEU A 100 -14.69 -3.38 7.29
C LEU A 100 -13.44 -2.61 7.76
N ALA A 101 -12.56 -2.20 6.84
CA ALA A 101 -11.38 -1.42 7.19
C ALA A 101 -11.75 -0.02 7.70
N ASP A 102 -11.00 0.46 8.70
CA ASP A 102 -11.12 1.82 9.23
C ASP A 102 -10.25 2.81 8.45
N LEU A 103 -9.17 2.33 7.83
CA LEU A 103 -8.26 3.12 7.01
C LEU A 103 -7.68 2.24 5.92
N VAL A 104 -7.54 2.79 4.73
CA VAL A 104 -6.83 2.16 3.61
C VAL A 104 -5.58 2.97 3.28
N LEU A 105 -4.42 2.31 3.20
CA LEU A 105 -3.21 2.88 2.61
C LEU A 105 -3.20 2.41 1.16
N LEU A 106 -3.54 3.29 0.24
CA LEU A 106 -3.64 2.96 -1.17
C LEU A 106 -2.38 3.38 -1.91
N ASP A 107 -1.65 2.40 -2.41
CA ASP A 107 -0.45 2.63 -3.21
C ASP A 107 -0.80 2.89 -4.67
N VAL A 108 -0.69 4.13 -5.13
CA VAL A 108 -0.64 4.45 -6.56
C VAL A 108 0.83 4.50 -6.97
N LYS A 109 1.30 3.42 -7.61
CA LYS A 109 2.74 3.23 -7.86
C LYS A 109 3.29 4.15 -8.95
N GLU A 110 2.46 4.51 -9.92
CA GLU A 110 2.68 5.48 -10.99
C GLU A 110 1.32 5.85 -11.61
N PHE A 111 1.12 7.09 -12.04
CA PHE A 111 -0.15 7.52 -12.61
C PHE A 111 -0.25 7.24 -14.12
N ASN A 112 0.85 7.39 -14.87
CA ASN A 112 0.89 7.01 -16.27
C ASN A 112 0.85 5.47 -16.39
N ASP A 113 -0.16 4.93 -17.07
CA ASP A 113 -0.40 3.49 -17.12
C ASP A 113 0.74 2.69 -17.77
N GLU A 114 1.39 3.22 -18.79
CA GLU A 114 2.52 2.54 -19.44
C GLU A 114 3.75 2.50 -18.52
N ARG A 115 4.06 3.60 -17.84
CA ARG A 115 5.11 3.64 -16.82
C ARG A 115 4.74 2.75 -15.61
N HIS A 116 3.48 2.74 -15.22
CA HIS A 116 3.00 1.83 -14.17
C HIS A 116 3.20 0.36 -14.54
N LYS A 117 2.88 -0.02 -15.78
CA LYS A 117 3.14 -1.38 -16.28
C LYS A 117 4.63 -1.71 -16.29
N ALA A 118 5.48 -0.78 -16.73
CA ALA A 118 6.92 -0.96 -16.69
C ALA A 118 7.46 -1.16 -15.27
N LEU A 119 6.87 -0.47 -14.28
CA LEU A 119 7.30 -0.50 -12.89
C LEU A 119 6.75 -1.71 -12.11
N THR A 120 5.53 -2.19 -12.43
CA THR A 120 4.77 -3.16 -11.61
C THR A 120 4.34 -4.42 -12.35
N ALA A 121 4.56 -4.47 -13.68
CA ALA A 121 4.04 -5.47 -14.61
C ALA A 121 2.49 -5.53 -14.69
N ARG A 122 1.77 -4.48 -14.24
CA ARG A 122 0.30 -4.41 -14.26
C ARG A 122 -0.16 -2.99 -14.59
N SER A 123 -1.40 -2.88 -15.09
CA SER A 123 -2.09 -1.59 -15.29
C SER A 123 -2.54 -1.01 -13.93
N ASN A 124 -2.55 0.32 -13.82
CA ASN A 124 -3.11 1.04 -12.68
C ASN A 124 -4.64 1.19 -12.74
N ALA A 125 -5.28 0.81 -13.83
CA ALA A 125 -6.70 1.07 -14.07
C ALA A 125 -7.60 0.54 -12.93
N GLN A 126 -7.27 -0.64 -12.36
CA GLN A 126 -8.05 -1.16 -11.23
C GLN A 126 -7.75 -0.40 -9.93
N THR A 127 -6.50 -0.02 -9.68
CA THR A 127 -6.12 0.81 -8.51
C THR A 127 -6.91 2.13 -8.49
N LEU A 128 -7.03 2.80 -9.65
CA LEU A 128 -7.81 4.04 -9.77
C LEU A 128 -9.31 3.81 -9.55
N LYS A 129 -9.88 2.70 -10.04
CA LYS A 129 -11.27 2.32 -9.73
C LYS A 129 -11.47 2.01 -8.25
N THR A 130 -10.51 1.39 -7.60
CA THR A 130 -10.55 1.15 -6.15
C THR A 130 -10.53 2.47 -5.38
N ALA A 131 -9.71 3.44 -5.78
CA ALA A 131 -9.72 4.79 -5.21
C ALA A 131 -11.08 5.47 -5.36
N ALA A 132 -11.70 5.41 -6.55
CA ALA A 132 -13.03 5.96 -6.81
C ALA A 132 -14.09 5.31 -5.90
N TRP A 133 -14.04 3.99 -5.74
CA TRP A 133 -14.95 3.29 -4.84
C TRP A 133 -14.76 3.70 -3.36
N LEU A 134 -13.52 3.90 -2.90
CA LEU A 134 -13.24 4.39 -1.53
C LEU A 134 -13.86 5.78 -1.33
N GLU A 135 -13.71 6.69 -2.28
CA GLU A 135 -14.32 8.02 -2.25
C GLU A 135 -15.85 7.93 -2.20
N GLU A 136 -16.48 7.19 -3.10
CA GLU A 136 -17.94 7.03 -3.20
C GLU A 136 -18.55 6.41 -1.95
N ASN A 137 -17.83 5.48 -1.30
CA ASN A 137 -18.29 4.79 -0.07
C ASN A 137 -17.79 5.46 1.22
N GLN A 138 -17.28 6.70 1.12
CA GLN A 138 -16.84 7.50 2.26
C GLN A 138 -15.82 6.77 3.16
N LYS A 139 -14.91 6.01 2.54
CA LYS A 139 -13.83 5.29 3.22
C LYS A 139 -12.58 6.15 3.26
N PRO A 140 -12.07 6.51 4.46
CA PRO A 140 -10.86 7.30 4.55
C PRO A 140 -9.67 6.50 4.03
N PHE A 141 -8.81 7.15 3.26
CA PHE A 141 -7.59 6.53 2.78
C PHE A 141 -6.44 7.53 2.68
N TRP A 142 -5.23 7.01 2.75
CA TRP A 142 -4.01 7.74 2.44
C TRP A 142 -3.53 7.33 1.08
N LEU A 143 -3.19 8.29 0.26
CA LEU A 143 -2.54 8.05 -1.02
C LEU A 143 -1.05 7.89 -0.79
N ARG A 144 -0.46 6.78 -1.21
CA ARG A 144 0.96 6.51 -1.07
C ARG A 144 1.63 6.45 -2.43
N TYR A 145 2.77 7.12 -2.52
CA TYR A 145 3.53 7.23 -3.76
C TYR A 145 5.01 7.01 -3.48
N VAL A 146 5.59 5.95 -4.05
CA VAL A 146 7.03 5.70 -3.94
C VAL A 146 7.75 6.48 -5.02
N LEU A 147 8.68 7.35 -4.64
CA LEU A 147 9.41 8.21 -5.55
C LEU A 147 10.67 7.51 -6.06
N VAL A 148 10.62 6.94 -7.27
CA VAL A 148 11.72 6.19 -7.88
C VAL A 148 12.24 6.96 -9.11
N GLN A 149 13.51 7.38 -9.07
CA GLN A 149 14.13 8.07 -10.20
C GLN A 149 14.01 7.22 -11.49
N LYS A 150 13.71 7.86 -12.62
CA LYS A 150 13.49 7.24 -13.94
C LYS A 150 12.22 6.37 -14.08
N TYR A 151 11.44 6.16 -13.00
CA TYR A 151 10.27 5.28 -13.03
C TYR A 151 8.97 5.91 -12.56
N SER A 152 9.00 6.68 -11.46
CA SER A 152 7.84 7.38 -10.90
C SER A 152 8.15 8.82 -10.47
N TYR A 153 9.35 9.32 -10.70
CA TYR A 153 9.69 10.73 -10.47
C TYR A 153 9.61 11.50 -11.78
N PHE A 154 8.39 11.72 -12.26
CA PHE A 154 8.08 12.58 -13.41
C PHE A 154 7.10 13.66 -12.98
N LYS A 155 7.46 14.92 -13.21
CA LYS A 155 6.65 16.07 -12.79
C LYS A 155 5.26 16.03 -13.41
N GLU A 156 5.19 15.74 -14.70
CA GLU A 156 3.94 15.64 -15.44
C GLU A 156 2.99 14.58 -14.91
N ASP A 157 3.50 13.43 -14.44
CA ASP A 157 2.69 12.34 -13.91
C ASP A 157 2.20 12.64 -12.49
N ILE A 158 3.03 13.30 -11.67
CA ILE A 158 2.65 13.78 -10.34
C ILE A 158 1.56 14.86 -10.45
N GLU A 159 1.70 15.80 -11.40
CA GLU A 159 0.68 16.83 -11.65
C GLU A 159 -0.62 16.22 -12.18
N ALA A 160 -0.55 15.24 -13.10
CA ALA A 160 -1.72 14.54 -13.61
C ALA A 160 -2.43 13.72 -12.50
N LEU A 161 -1.67 13.07 -11.61
CA LEU A 161 -2.21 12.40 -10.42
C LEU A 161 -2.91 13.40 -9.49
N GLY A 162 -2.26 14.52 -9.21
CA GLY A 162 -2.83 15.57 -8.37
C GLY A 162 -4.14 16.12 -8.95
N GLU A 163 -4.16 16.41 -10.25
CA GLU A 163 -5.35 16.89 -10.96
C GLU A 163 -6.49 15.86 -10.92
N HIS A 164 -6.19 14.57 -11.06
CA HIS A 164 -7.18 13.50 -10.98
C HIS A 164 -7.84 13.41 -9.60
N PHE A 165 -7.05 13.54 -8.52
CA PHE A 165 -7.50 13.32 -7.15
C PHE A 165 -7.88 14.59 -6.39
N LYS A 166 -7.68 15.79 -6.92
CA LYS A 166 -7.88 17.08 -6.21
C LYS A 166 -9.27 17.28 -5.59
N ASN A 167 -10.29 16.62 -6.12
CA ASN A 167 -11.66 16.72 -5.64
C ASN A 167 -12.07 15.58 -4.68
N TYR A 168 -11.17 14.63 -4.40
CA TYR A 168 -11.45 13.55 -3.47
C TYR A 168 -11.37 14.08 -2.03
N ARG A 169 -12.41 13.77 -1.23
CA ARG A 169 -12.56 14.23 0.15
C ARG A 169 -12.10 13.20 1.17
N MET A 170 -12.05 11.92 0.75
CA MET A 170 -11.66 10.81 1.61
C MET A 170 -10.15 10.59 1.64
N ILE A 171 -9.38 11.32 0.84
CA ILE A 171 -7.92 11.35 0.96
C ILE A 171 -7.55 12.20 2.17
N GLU A 172 -7.20 11.56 3.29
CA GLU A 172 -6.78 12.27 4.50
C GLU A 172 -5.38 12.88 4.37
N ARG A 173 -4.49 12.21 3.62
CA ARG A 173 -3.14 12.67 3.33
C ARG A 173 -2.50 11.93 2.15
N VAL A 174 -1.44 12.53 1.64
CA VAL A 174 -0.50 11.90 0.72
C VAL A 174 0.79 11.58 1.46
N GLU A 175 1.31 10.38 1.27
CA GLU A 175 2.63 9.95 1.76
C GLU A 175 3.56 9.71 0.58
N ILE A 176 4.57 10.56 0.46
CA ILE A 176 5.70 10.36 -0.46
C ILE A 176 6.70 9.46 0.26
N LEU A 177 6.97 8.32 -0.33
CA LEU A 177 7.90 7.33 0.20
C LEU A 177 9.20 7.42 -0.62
N PRO A 178 10.31 7.85 -0.04
CA PRO A 178 11.59 7.81 -0.72
C PRO A 178 11.95 6.38 -1.13
N TYR A 179 12.47 6.22 -2.35
CA TYR A 179 13.03 4.95 -2.77
C TYR A 179 14.19 4.55 -1.84
N HIS A 180 14.23 3.29 -1.46
CA HIS A 180 15.28 2.71 -0.63
C HIS A 180 15.66 1.30 -1.06
N THR A 181 16.82 0.84 -0.66
CA THR A 181 17.40 -0.47 -1.03
C THR A 181 17.34 -1.51 0.10
N LEU A 182 16.51 -1.28 1.12
CA LEU A 182 16.44 -2.15 2.33
C LEU A 182 16.07 -3.61 2.01
N GLY A 183 15.33 -3.87 0.92
CA GLY A 183 14.93 -5.21 0.50
C GLY A 183 15.96 -5.96 -0.36
N VAL A 184 17.05 -5.32 -0.80
CA VAL A 184 17.99 -5.91 -1.81
C VAL A 184 18.62 -7.21 -1.33
N HIS A 185 18.98 -7.30 -0.05
CA HIS A 185 19.52 -8.53 0.54
C HIS A 185 18.61 -9.76 0.39
N LYS A 186 17.28 -9.53 0.30
CA LYS A 186 16.31 -10.62 0.08
C LYS A 186 16.40 -11.16 -1.36
N TYR A 187 16.60 -10.26 -2.34
CA TYR A 187 16.83 -10.68 -3.73
C TYR A 187 18.07 -11.56 -3.85
N GLU A 188 19.17 -11.18 -3.19
CA GLU A 188 20.40 -11.97 -3.14
C GLU A 188 20.16 -13.35 -2.51
N ALA A 189 19.49 -13.38 -1.35
CA ALA A 189 19.15 -14.64 -0.66
C ALA A 189 18.25 -15.55 -1.51
N MET A 190 17.33 -14.98 -2.29
CA MET A 190 16.43 -15.69 -3.21
C MET A 190 17.08 -15.99 -4.58
N LYS A 191 18.32 -15.56 -4.82
CA LYS A 191 19.03 -15.66 -6.12
C LYS A 191 18.26 -14.98 -7.26
N LEU A 192 17.59 -13.88 -6.96
CA LEU A 192 16.87 -13.04 -7.91
C LEU A 192 17.72 -11.85 -8.32
N ASP A 193 17.58 -11.41 -9.58
CA ASP A 193 18.25 -10.20 -10.03
C ASP A 193 17.44 -8.95 -9.63
N TYR A 194 18.09 -8.03 -8.88
CA TYR A 194 17.49 -6.75 -8.52
C TYR A 194 17.64 -5.75 -9.67
N GLN A 195 16.53 -5.37 -10.28
CA GLN A 195 16.51 -4.60 -11.53
C GLN A 195 16.93 -3.12 -11.37
N LEU A 196 16.90 -2.57 -10.15
CA LEU A 196 17.16 -1.15 -9.89
C LEU A 196 18.56 -0.88 -9.32
N LYS A 197 19.57 -1.71 -9.63
CA LYS A 197 20.95 -1.59 -9.13
C LYS A 197 21.58 -0.20 -9.39
N ASP A 198 21.24 0.40 -10.53
CA ASP A 198 21.79 1.69 -10.97
C ASP A 198 20.88 2.89 -10.64
N VAL A 199 19.80 2.66 -9.91
CA VAL A 199 18.90 3.73 -9.48
C VAL A 199 19.39 4.32 -8.16
N LYS A 200 19.68 5.61 -8.19
CA LYS A 200 20.15 6.34 -7.01
C LYS A 200 18.99 6.62 -6.05
N LEU A 201 19.31 6.72 -4.75
CA LEU A 201 18.38 7.21 -3.75
C LEU A 201 17.98 8.66 -4.06
N ASN A 202 16.82 9.07 -3.56
CA ASN A 202 16.38 10.45 -3.71
C ASN A 202 17.27 11.39 -2.91
N THR A 203 17.59 12.54 -3.48
CA THR A 203 18.18 13.66 -2.74
C THR A 203 17.09 14.43 -1.99
N GLN A 204 17.47 15.19 -0.96
CA GLN A 204 16.50 16.03 -0.24
C GLN A 204 15.81 17.02 -1.17
N VAL A 205 16.54 17.61 -2.11
CA VAL A 205 15.98 18.54 -3.13
C VAL A 205 14.87 17.86 -3.94
N GLN A 206 15.09 16.63 -4.40
CA GLN A 206 14.06 15.89 -5.15
C GLN A 206 12.82 15.57 -4.32
N LEU A 207 13.00 15.29 -3.03
CA LEU A 207 11.88 15.05 -2.11
C LEU A 207 11.10 16.32 -1.83
N ASP A 208 11.79 17.45 -1.66
CA ASP A 208 11.16 18.76 -1.45
C ASP A 208 10.40 19.21 -2.70
N GLU A 209 10.99 19.05 -3.90
CA GLU A 209 10.32 19.33 -5.18
C GLU A 209 9.06 18.47 -5.37
N ALA A 210 9.15 17.16 -5.09
CA ALA A 210 7.99 16.28 -5.18
C ALA A 210 6.90 16.68 -4.18
N LYS A 211 7.29 17.04 -2.96
CA LYS A 211 6.37 17.53 -1.94
C LYS A 211 5.63 18.80 -2.39
N GLU A 212 6.35 19.79 -2.90
CA GLU A 212 5.76 21.02 -3.43
C GLU A 212 4.76 20.75 -4.57
N LEU A 213 5.03 19.76 -5.43
CA LEU A 213 4.12 19.36 -6.49
C LEU A 213 2.81 18.80 -5.93
N PHE A 214 2.88 17.88 -4.95
CA PHE A 214 1.69 17.31 -4.31
C PHE A 214 0.92 18.37 -3.48
N GLU A 215 1.59 19.31 -2.81
CA GLU A 215 0.97 20.36 -2.00
C GLU A 215 0.12 21.35 -2.82
N LYS A 216 0.29 21.39 -4.16
CA LYS A 216 -0.62 22.15 -5.04
C LYS A 216 -2.05 21.62 -5.03
N TYR A 217 -2.21 20.32 -4.74
CA TYR A 217 -3.49 19.60 -4.88
C TYR A 217 -4.02 19.04 -3.54
N PHE A 218 -3.15 18.79 -2.58
CA PHE A 218 -3.49 18.14 -1.31
C PHE A 218 -3.08 18.98 -0.11
N LYS A 219 -3.96 19.06 0.89
CA LYS A 219 -3.71 19.85 2.11
C LYS A 219 -2.66 19.25 3.02
N THR A 220 -2.49 17.95 2.98
CA THR A 220 -1.64 17.21 3.93
C THR A 220 -0.73 16.29 3.14
N VAL A 221 0.55 16.62 3.09
CA VAL A 221 1.59 15.86 2.39
C VAL A 221 2.76 15.59 3.33
N TYR A 222 3.12 14.33 3.47
CA TYR A 222 4.28 13.89 4.24
C TYR A 222 5.32 13.25 3.33
N VAL A 223 6.58 13.44 3.68
CA VAL A 223 7.72 12.66 3.18
C VAL A 223 8.18 11.81 4.35
N ASN A 224 8.13 10.49 4.22
CA ASN A 224 8.42 9.52 5.29
C ASN A 224 9.77 8.82 5.07
#